data_c7f261a57fcd7ed7c2364010f7b596bc
#
_entry.id   c7f261a57fcd7ed7c2364010f7b596bc
#
_cell.length_a   1.000
_cell.length_b   1.000
_cell.length_c   1.000
_cell.angle_alpha   90.00
_cell.angle_beta   90.00
_cell.angle_gamma   90.00
#
_symmetry.space_group_name_H-M   'P 1'
#
loop_
_entity.id
_entity.type
_entity.pdbx_description
1 polymer ?
#
loop_
_entity_poly.entity_id
_entity_poly.type
_entity_poly.pdbx_seq_one_letter_code
_entity_poly.pdbx_strand_id
1 'polypeptide(L)'
;MEELDGDGQILAPGFIDPHTHLDANLFWDADLTPSSSFGVTTVVTTNCGYGLAPVLSEEARQYLVAAMSTVEQIPAAIDAME
;
A
#
# COMPACT_ATOMS: atom_id res chain seq x y z
N MET A 1 26.29 -15.06 20.81
CA MET A 1 25.53 -15.06 19.57
C MET A 1 24.15 -15.63 19.85
N GLU A 2 23.11 -14.92 19.46
CA GLU A 2 21.75 -15.41 19.59
C GLU A 2 21.41 -16.37 18.47
N GLU A 3 20.81 -17.50 18.78
CA GLU A 3 20.35 -18.48 17.81
C GLU A 3 18.83 -18.60 17.86
N LEU A 4 18.20 -18.68 16.69
CA LEU A 4 16.77 -18.89 16.54
C LEU A 4 16.52 -20.22 15.84
N ASP A 5 15.70 -21.08 16.43
CA ASP A 5 15.31 -22.35 15.84
C ASP A 5 14.16 -22.12 14.84
N GLY A 6 14.43 -22.36 13.56
CA GLY A 6 13.44 -22.24 12.50
C GLY A 6 12.45 -23.42 12.40
N ASP A 7 12.66 -24.48 13.17
CA ASP A 7 11.78 -25.65 13.19
C ASP A 7 11.44 -26.19 11.77
N GLY A 8 12.47 -26.35 10.93
CA GLY A 8 12.30 -26.83 9.56
C GLY A 8 11.86 -25.75 8.56
N GLN A 9 11.68 -24.53 8.98
CA GLN A 9 11.34 -23.41 8.10
C GLN A 9 12.59 -22.84 7.43
N ILE A 10 12.38 -22.15 6.32
CA ILE A 10 13.44 -21.45 5.59
C ILE A 10 13.40 -19.98 5.99
N LEU A 11 14.56 -19.43 6.39
CA LEU A 11 14.72 -18.01 6.59
C LEU A 11 15.08 -17.36 5.24
N ALA A 12 14.28 -16.37 4.84
CA ALA A 12 14.49 -15.63 3.61
C ALA A 12 14.18 -14.14 3.83
N PRO A 13 14.72 -13.26 2.97
CA PRO A 13 14.25 -11.86 2.97
C PRO A 13 12.76 -11.78 2.69
N GLY A 14 12.11 -10.73 3.18
CA GLY A 14 10.72 -10.46 2.84
C GLY A 14 10.52 -10.17 1.35
N PHE A 15 9.33 -10.43 0.86
CA PHE A 15 8.98 -10.13 -0.53
C PHE A 15 8.88 -8.62 -0.76
N ILE A 16 9.33 -8.19 -1.92
CA ILE A 16 9.12 -6.84 -2.43
C ILE A 16 8.03 -6.93 -3.49
N ASP A 17 6.89 -6.26 -3.26
CA ASP A 17 5.83 -6.17 -4.26
C ASP A 17 6.01 -4.89 -5.07
N PRO A 18 6.45 -4.97 -6.34
CA PRO A 18 6.83 -3.80 -7.12
C PRO A 18 5.65 -3.10 -7.79
N HIS A 19 4.43 -3.58 -7.63
CA HIS A 19 3.27 -3.01 -8.31
C HIS A 19 2.02 -3.17 -7.44
N THR A 20 1.73 -2.15 -6.65
CA THR A 20 0.58 -2.17 -5.75
C THR A 20 -0.26 -0.90 -5.88
N HIS A 21 -1.49 -0.99 -5.39
CA HIS A 21 -2.44 0.12 -5.27
C HIS A 21 -2.82 0.32 -3.80
N LEU A 22 -1.82 0.27 -2.90
CA LEU A 22 -2.01 0.26 -1.46
C LEU A 22 -1.77 1.61 -0.79
N ASP A 23 -1.44 2.65 -1.54
CA ASP A 23 -1.14 3.96 -1.01
C ASP A 23 -2.33 4.56 -0.22
N ALA A 24 -3.56 4.40 -0.70
CA ALA A 24 -4.73 4.82 0.03
C ALA A 24 -4.99 3.97 1.29
N ASN A 25 -4.64 2.70 1.26
CA ASN A 25 -4.87 1.77 2.37
C ASN A 25 -4.15 2.20 3.66
N LEU A 26 -3.05 2.93 3.55
CA LEU A 26 -2.29 3.44 4.69
C LEU A 26 -3.13 4.31 5.63
N PHE A 27 -4.22 4.89 5.14
CA PHE A 27 -5.07 5.76 5.94
C PHE A 27 -6.02 5.01 6.87
N TRP A 28 -6.23 3.72 6.66
CA TRP A 28 -7.08 2.91 7.53
C TRP A 28 -6.42 1.58 7.95
N ASP A 29 -5.36 1.15 7.28
CA ASP A 29 -4.62 -0.06 7.61
C ASP A 29 -3.12 0.20 7.46
N ALA A 30 -2.51 0.70 8.52
CA ALA A 30 -1.08 1.02 8.52
C ALA A 30 -0.18 -0.20 8.34
N ASP A 31 -0.68 -1.38 8.67
CA ASP A 31 0.07 -2.64 8.53
C ASP A 31 -0.05 -3.25 7.14
N LEU A 32 -0.89 -2.69 6.29
CA LEU A 32 -1.16 -3.17 4.92
C LEU A 32 -1.45 -4.67 4.87
N THR A 33 -2.33 -5.11 5.75
CA THR A 33 -2.82 -6.49 5.73
C THR A 33 -3.78 -6.70 4.55
N PRO A 34 -3.83 -7.85 3.92
CA PRO A 34 -3.10 -9.08 4.25
C PRO A 34 -1.67 -9.16 3.69
N SER A 35 -1.21 -8.21 2.87
CA SER A 35 0.11 -8.29 2.22
C SER A 35 1.24 -8.56 3.22
N SER A 36 1.30 -7.78 4.31
CA SER A 36 2.31 -7.98 5.36
C SER A 36 2.19 -9.34 6.03
N SER A 37 0.98 -9.89 6.16
CA SER A 37 0.75 -11.21 6.74
C SER A 37 1.25 -12.36 5.86
N PHE A 38 1.46 -12.12 4.57
CA PHE A 38 1.96 -13.12 3.62
C PHE A 38 3.45 -12.95 3.29
N GLY A 39 4.17 -12.18 4.09
CA GLY A 39 5.61 -12.05 3.97
C GLY A 39 6.09 -10.90 3.09
N VAL A 40 5.20 -10.01 2.66
CA VAL A 40 5.57 -8.78 1.96
C VAL A 40 6.09 -7.77 2.99
N THR A 41 7.32 -7.31 2.82
CA THR A 41 7.95 -6.33 3.70
C THR A 41 8.16 -4.96 3.05
N THR A 42 8.01 -4.89 1.74
CA THR A 42 8.16 -3.65 0.97
C THR A 42 7.16 -3.63 -0.15
N VAL A 43 6.45 -2.52 -0.31
CA VAL A 43 5.54 -2.31 -1.44
C VAL A 43 5.99 -1.07 -2.22
N VAL A 44 5.80 -1.12 -3.53
CA VAL A 44 5.98 0.04 -4.41
C VAL A 44 4.61 0.46 -4.91
N THR A 45 4.24 1.70 -4.65
CA THR A 45 3.00 2.28 -5.14
C THR A 45 3.25 3.14 -6.38
N THR A 46 2.18 3.54 -7.04
CA THR A 46 2.21 4.48 -8.18
C THR A 46 2.84 3.92 -9.46
N ASN A 47 3.33 2.70 -9.45
CA ASN A 47 3.97 2.09 -10.62
C ASN A 47 3.03 1.99 -11.84
N CYS A 48 1.74 1.86 -11.61
CA CYS A 48 0.72 1.82 -12.66
C CYS A 48 0.33 3.21 -13.20
N GLY A 49 0.89 4.29 -12.65
CA GLY A 49 0.57 5.66 -13.02
C GLY A 49 -0.53 6.31 -12.17
N TYR A 50 -1.15 5.57 -11.28
CA TYR A 50 -2.12 6.09 -10.31
C TYR A 50 -1.49 6.15 -8.93
N GLY A 51 -1.51 7.32 -8.30
CA GLY A 51 -0.96 7.50 -6.96
C GLY A 51 -1.52 8.75 -6.30
N LEU A 52 -1.42 8.80 -4.97
CA LEU A 52 -1.91 9.91 -4.17
C LEU A 52 -0.86 10.99 -3.92
N ALA A 53 0.39 10.76 -4.27
CA ALA A 53 1.47 11.69 -4.04
C ALA A 53 2.49 11.70 -5.19
N PRO A 54 3.08 12.84 -5.51
CA PRO A 54 2.78 14.16 -4.95
C PRO A 54 1.49 14.76 -5.51
N VAL A 55 0.82 15.60 -4.73
CA VAL A 55 -0.39 16.31 -5.14
C VAL A 55 -0.08 17.80 -5.12
N LEU A 56 -0.24 18.44 -6.26
CA LEU A 56 0.18 19.83 -6.47
C LEU A 56 -0.93 20.86 -6.18
N SER A 57 -2.18 20.43 -6.13
CA SER A 57 -3.31 21.33 -5.88
C SER A 57 -4.49 20.56 -5.31
N GLU A 58 -5.44 21.28 -4.72
CA GLU A 58 -6.69 20.71 -4.22
C GLU A 58 -7.54 20.11 -5.35
N GLU A 59 -7.56 20.74 -6.52
CA GLU A 59 -8.26 20.21 -7.68
C GLU A 59 -7.68 18.88 -8.13
N ALA A 60 -6.33 18.78 -8.16
CA ALA A 60 -5.65 17.54 -8.48
C ALA A 60 -5.96 16.45 -7.44
N ARG A 61 -6.03 16.80 -6.17
CA ARG A 61 -6.40 15.87 -5.10
C ARG A 61 -7.79 15.30 -5.32
N GLN A 62 -8.77 16.17 -5.56
CA GLN A 62 -10.15 15.76 -5.80
C GLN A 62 -10.29 14.86 -7.02
N TYR A 63 -9.58 15.18 -8.09
CA TYR A 63 -9.55 14.36 -9.29
C TYR A 63 -8.98 12.97 -9.01
N LEU A 64 -7.86 12.88 -8.30
CA LEU A 64 -7.23 11.62 -7.96
C LEU A 64 -8.12 10.76 -7.06
N VAL A 65 -8.75 11.36 -6.04
CA VAL A 65 -9.68 10.66 -5.16
C VAL A 65 -10.85 10.08 -5.96
N ALA A 66 -11.45 10.87 -6.85
CA ALA A 66 -12.54 10.41 -7.69
C ALA A 66 -12.11 9.27 -8.63
N ALA A 67 -10.93 9.40 -9.24
CA ALA A 67 -10.39 8.37 -10.12
C ALA A 67 -10.11 7.07 -9.37
N MET A 68 -9.52 7.14 -8.19
CA MET A 68 -9.23 5.96 -7.36
C MET A 68 -10.52 5.28 -6.88
N SER A 69 -11.52 6.04 -6.48
CA SER A 69 -12.81 5.49 -6.07
C SER A 69 -13.50 4.73 -7.20
N THR A 70 -13.37 5.20 -8.43
CA THR A 70 -14.01 4.60 -9.59
C THR A 70 -13.21 3.42 -10.16
N VAL A 71 -11.90 3.59 -10.33
CA VAL A 71 -11.03 2.63 -11.02
C VAL A 71 -10.59 1.51 -10.07
N GLU A 72 -10.26 1.83 -8.83
CA GLU A 72 -9.71 0.90 -7.85
C GLU A 72 -10.74 0.46 -6.80
N GLN A 73 -11.96 0.99 -6.87
CA GLN A 73 -13.04 0.67 -5.92
C GLN A 73 -12.65 0.94 -4.47
N ILE A 74 -11.85 1.97 -4.23
CA ILE A 74 -11.43 2.37 -2.91
C ILE A 74 -12.60 3.03 -2.18
N PRO A 75 -12.85 2.69 -0.90
CA PRO A 75 -13.97 3.26 -0.16
C PRO A 75 -13.92 4.79 -0.09
N ALA A 76 -15.09 5.41 -0.02
CA ALA A 76 -15.25 6.87 0.09
C ALA A 76 -14.56 7.46 1.33
N ALA A 77 -14.14 6.64 2.30
CA ALA A 77 -13.33 7.08 3.44
C ALA A 77 -12.04 7.79 3.03
N ILE A 78 -11.57 7.58 1.81
CA ILE A 78 -10.46 8.32 1.24
C ILE A 78 -10.74 9.83 1.19
N ASP A 79 -11.99 10.25 1.11
CA ASP A 79 -12.38 11.67 1.12
C ASP A 79 -12.01 12.37 2.44
N ALA A 80 -11.82 11.64 3.52
CA ALA A 80 -11.38 12.17 4.81
C ALA A 80 -9.87 12.43 4.89
N MET A 81 -9.12 12.13 3.84
CA MET A 81 -7.68 12.38 3.77
C MET A 81 -7.43 13.87 3.53
N GLU A 82 -6.85 14.50 4.52
CA GLU A 82 -6.37 15.88 4.45
C GLU A 82 -4.86 15.97 4.65
#